data_c8299b9734bb08be51ecdcaed07198e7
#
_entry.id   c8299b9734bb08be51ecdcaed07198e7
#
_cell.length_a   1.000
_cell.length_b   1.000
_cell.length_c   1.000
_cell.angle_alpha   90.00
_cell.angle_beta   90.00
_cell.angle_gamma   90.00
#
_symmetry.space_group_name_H-M   'P 1'
#
loop_
_entity.id
_entity.type
_entity.pdbx_description
1 polymer ?
#
loop_
_entity_poly.entity_id
_entity_poly.type
_entity_poly.pdbx_seq_one_letter_code
_entity_poly.pdbx_strand_id
1 'polypeptide(L)'
;MTYADMFSKVKGMMMEADVSTVNEHLAYQFNVTGEAEGIFYAEVKEGKLYVEPYEYYDRDAIFTCSAETLFKINEGKLDPVLAVTLGKLKVEGNIDKSFVSEKTD
;
A
#
# COMPACT_ATOMS: atom_id res chain seq x y z
N MET A 1 -0.02 7.50 -17.91
CA MET A 1 0.15 6.16 -17.31
C MET A 1 -1.22 5.55 -17.08
N THR A 2 -1.41 4.34 -17.57
CA THR A 2 -2.67 3.61 -17.37
C THR A 2 -2.67 2.92 -16.00
N TYR A 3 -3.85 2.46 -15.59
CA TYR A 3 -3.95 1.64 -14.38
C TYR A 3 -3.07 0.40 -14.48
N ALA A 4 -3.09 -0.28 -15.62
CA ALA A 4 -2.28 -1.49 -15.82
C ALA A 4 -0.78 -1.22 -15.66
N ASP A 5 -0.30 -0.11 -16.20
CA ASP A 5 1.10 0.29 -16.06
C ASP A 5 1.44 0.60 -14.60
N MET A 6 0.57 1.35 -13.94
CA MET A 6 0.74 1.69 -12.53
C MET A 6 0.77 0.43 -11.67
N PHE A 7 -0.21 -0.46 -11.86
CA PHE A 7 -0.29 -1.68 -11.06
C PHE A 7 0.94 -2.55 -11.24
N SER A 8 1.38 -2.74 -12.48
CA SER A 8 2.57 -3.55 -12.76
C SER A 8 3.81 -3.00 -12.06
N LYS A 9 3.99 -1.69 -12.12
CA LYS A 9 5.14 -1.03 -11.49
C LYS A 9 5.09 -1.14 -9.96
N VAL A 10 3.94 -0.86 -9.37
CA VAL A 10 3.78 -0.93 -7.91
C VAL A 10 3.94 -2.36 -7.42
N LYS A 11 3.35 -3.31 -8.11
CA LYS A 11 3.49 -4.73 -7.74
C LYS A 11 4.96 -5.15 -7.74
N GLY A 12 5.70 -4.76 -8.77
CA GLY A 12 7.13 -5.05 -8.84
C GLY A 12 7.89 -4.49 -7.65
N MET A 13 7.59 -3.27 -7.25
CA MET A 13 8.22 -2.65 -6.08
C MET A 13 7.84 -3.35 -4.78
N MET A 14 6.56 -3.62 -4.58
CA MET A 14 6.07 -4.24 -3.35
C MET A 14 6.57 -5.66 -3.17
N MET A 15 6.68 -6.42 -4.27
CA MET A 15 7.13 -7.81 -4.21
C MET A 15 8.62 -7.96 -3.84
N GLU A 16 9.36 -6.86 -3.82
CA GLU A 16 10.74 -6.87 -3.34
C GLU A 16 10.83 -6.88 -1.81
N ALA A 17 9.73 -6.58 -1.12
CA ALA A 17 9.72 -6.56 0.34
C ALA A 17 9.80 -7.97 0.90
N ASP A 18 10.61 -8.14 1.95
CA ASP A 18 10.71 -9.41 2.67
C ASP A 18 9.70 -9.39 3.82
N VAL A 19 8.65 -10.19 3.67
CA VAL A 19 7.61 -10.29 4.71
C VAL A 19 7.64 -11.64 5.43
N SER A 20 8.70 -12.41 5.25
CA SER A 20 8.80 -13.79 5.79
C SER A 20 8.71 -13.83 7.32
N THR A 21 9.07 -12.75 8.01
CA THR A 21 9.02 -12.69 9.47
C THR A 21 7.71 -12.10 10.00
N VAL A 22 6.80 -11.68 9.12
CA VAL A 22 5.52 -11.12 9.53
C VAL A 22 4.59 -12.25 9.92
N ASN A 23 4.17 -12.27 11.19
CA ASN A 23 3.31 -13.32 11.72
C ASN A 23 1.83 -13.01 11.66
N GLU A 24 1.49 -11.76 11.43
CA GLU A 24 0.10 -11.34 11.35
C GLU A 24 -0.43 -11.43 9.92
N HIS A 25 -1.73 -11.67 9.81
CA HIS A 25 -2.43 -11.49 8.55
C HIS A 25 -2.74 -9.99 8.40
N LEU A 26 -2.19 -9.37 7.37
CA LEU A 26 -2.40 -7.96 7.08
C LEU A 26 -2.99 -7.84 5.68
N ALA A 27 -4.00 -6.99 5.53
CA ALA A 27 -4.63 -6.77 4.24
C ALA A 27 -4.92 -5.29 4.05
N TYR A 28 -4.35 -4.71 3.02
CA TYR A 28 -4.49 -3.30 2.72
C TYR A 28 -5.04 -3.12 1.31
N GLN A 29 -6.05 -2.25 1.18
CA GLN A 29 -6.56 -1.86 -0.11
C GLN A 29 -5.99 -0.50 -0.48
N PHE A 30 -5.65 -0.34 -1.74
CA PHE A 30 -5.11 0.90 -2.28
C PHE A 30 -6.07 1.46 -3.32
N ASN A 31 -6.53 2.67 -3.08
CA ASN A 31 -7.37 3.41 -4.02
C ASN A 31 -6.48 4.47 -4.66
N VAL A 32 -6.10 4.24 -5.90
CA VAL A 32 -5.23 5.17 -6.63
C VAL A 32 -6.10 6.17 -7.37
N THR A 33 -5.77 7.46 -7.21
CA THR A 33 -6.50 8.55 -7.84
C THR A 33 -5.73 9.13 -9.02
N GLY A 34 -6.40 9.89 -9.87
CA GLY A 34 -5.80 10.59 -10.99
C GLY A 34 -5.81 9.77 -12.26
N GLU A 35 -4.81 9.99 -13.11
CA GLU A 35 -4.75 9.39 -14.44
C GLU A 35 -4.75 7.86 -14.42
N ALA A 36 -4.08 7.28 -13.42
CA ALA A 36 -3.97 5.83 -13.30
C ALA A 36 -4.95 5.26 -12.27
N GLU A 37 -6.11 5.89 -12.12
CA GLU A 37 -7.05 5.50 -11.06
C GLU A 37 -7.46 4.03 -11.13
N GLY A 38 -7.68 3.46 -9.96
CA GLY A 38 -8.11 2.08 -9.83
C GLY A 38 -7.83 1.56 -8.43
N ILE A 39 -8.17 0.32 -8.21
CA ILE A 39 -8.08 -0.32 -6.91
C ILE A 39 -7.20 -1.56 -7.02
N PHE A 40 -6.40 -1.83 -5.99
CA PHE A 40 -5.72 -3.10 -5.84
C PHE A 40 -5.52 -3.36 -4.34
N TYR A 41 -5.11 -4.58 -3.99
CA TYR A 41 -4.82 -4.88 -2.60
C TYR A 41 -3.43 -5.50 -2.46
N ALA A 42 -2.88 -5.38 -1.25
CA ALA A 42 -1.67 -6.08 -0.84
C ALA A 42 -2.00 -6.84 0.45
N GLU A 43 -1.71 -8.13 0.46
CA GLU A 43 -2.02 -8.99 1.58
C GLU A 43 -0.77 -9.75 2.02
N VAL A 44 -0.51 -9.78 3.33
CA VAL A 44 0.53 -10.62 3.92
C VAL A 44 -0.17 -11.74 4.66
N LYS A 45 0.14 -12.98 4.27
CA LYS A 45 -0.46 -14.17 4.87
C LYS A 45 0.57 -15.27 4.91
N GLU A 46 0.79 -15.83 6.10
CA GLU A 46 1.73 -16.93 6.30
C GLU A 46 3.12 -16.62 5.75
N GLY A 47 3.58 -15.38 5.96
CA GLY A 47 4.92 -14.96 5.54
C GLY A 47 5.06 -14.72 4.05
N LYS A 48 3.94 -14.64 3.33
CA LYS A 48 3.94 -14.39 1.88
C LYS A 48 3.16 -13.13 1.55
N LEU A 49 3.62 -12.42 0.53
CA LEU A 49 2.97 -11.19 0.05
C LEU A 49 2.22 -11.48 -1.24
N TYR A 50 0.96 -11.04 -1.26
CA TYR A 50 0.10 -11.14 -2.44
C TYR A 50 -0.31 -9.73 -2.84
N VAL A 51 -0.11 -9.35 -4.09
CA VAL A 51 -0.53 -8.06 -4.63
C VAL A 51 -1.38 -8.34 -5.86
N GLU A 52 -2.68 -8.04 -5.78
CA GLU A 52 -3.64 -8.39 -6.82
C GLU A 52 -4.54 -7.21 -7.19
N PRO A 53 -4.98 -7.12 -8.45
CA PRO A 53 -5.74 -5.97 -8.95
C PRO A 53 -7.23 -6.02 -8.63
N TYR A 54 -7.55 -6.33 -7.38
CA TYR A 54 -8.93 -6.50 -6.93
C TYR A 54 -9.16 -5.76 -5.63
N GLU A 55 -10.43 -5.56 -5.30
CA GLU A 55 -10.88 -5.08 -4.01
C GLU A 55 -10.73 -6.21 -2.99
N TYR A 56 -10.27 -5.86 -1.78
CA TYR A 56 -10.18 -6.83 -0.69
C TYR A 56 -11.23 -6.47 0.36
N TYR A 57 -12.24 -7.30 0.48
CA TYR A 57 -13.39 -7.02 1.34
C TYR A 57 -13.01 -6.93 2.82
N ASP A 58 -12.18 -7.84 3.29
CA ASP A 58 -11.81 -7.94 4.71
C ASP A 58 -10.48 -7.23 5.01
N ARG A 59 -10.40 -6.01 4.55
CA ARG A 59 -9.18 -5.20 4.67
C ARG A 59 -9.03 -4.57 6.02
N ASP A 60 -7.78 -4.44 6.49
CA ASP A 60 -7.45 -3.76 7.73
C ASP A 60 -7.45 -2.24 7.55
N ALA A 61 -7.04 -1.78 6.39
CA ALA A 61 -6.99 -0.36 6.10
C ALA A 61 -7.12 -0.11 4.61
N ILE A 62 -7.51 1.13 4.27
CA ILE A 62 -7.57 1.62 2.89
C ILE A 62 -6.65 2.83 2.79
N PHE A 63 -5.77 2.81 1.80
CA PHE A 63 -4.89 3.94 1.48
C PHE A 63 -5.35 4.57 0.18
N THR A 64 -5.51 5.87 0.18
CA THR A 64 -5.93 6.62 -1.01
C THR A 64 -4.86 7.66 -1.34
N CYS A 65 -4.32 7.60 -2.54
CA CYS A 65 -3.31 8.55 -3.00
C CYS A 65 -3.17 8.47 -4.53
N SER A 66 -2.39 9.40 -5.09
CA SER A 66 -2.06 9.35 -6.51
C SER A 66 -0.99 8.30 -6.77
N ALA A 67 -0.84 7.88 -8.03
CA ALA A 67 0.21 6.95 -8.43
C ALA A 67 1.59 7.51 -8.09
N GLU A 68 1.82 8.78 -8.34
CA GLU A 68 3.10 9.44 -8.05
C GLU A 68 3.46 9.34 -6.58
N THR A 69 2.50 9.66 -5.70
CA THR A 69 2.71 9.57 -4.25
C THR A 69 3.03 8.14 -3.84
N LEU A 70 2.28 7.18 -4.37
CA LEU A 70 2.49 5.78 -4.05
C LEU A 70 3.88 5.29 -4.48
N PHE A 71 4.33 5.69 -5.66
CA PHE A 71 5.68 5.35 -6.12
C PHE A 71 6.74 5.93 -5.21
N LYS A 72 6.61 7.18 -4.81
CA LYS A 72 7.59 7.84 -3.94
C LYS A 72 7.67 7.17 -2.58
N ILE A 73 6.53 6.75 -2.03
CA ILE A 73 6.52 6.03 -0.75
C ILE A 73 7.24 4.68 -0.91
N ASN A 74 6.93 3.94 -1.96
CA ASN A 74 7.56 2.64 -2.20
C ASN A 74 9.06 2.75 -2.51
N GLU A 75 9.49 3.87 -3.07
CA GLU A 75 10.91 4.12 -3.36
C GLU A 75 11.67 4.65 -2.15
N GLY A 76 10.99 4.89 -1.05
CA GLY A 76 11.61 5.45 0.14
C GLY A 76 11.90 6.95 0.04
N LYS A 77 11.31 7.63 -0.94
CA LYS A 77 11.51 9.06 -1.17
C LYS A 77 10.52 9.94 -0.42
N LEU A 78 9.46 9.35 0.09
CA LEU A 78 8.42 10.08 0.81
C LEU A 78 7.97 9.21 1.98
N ASP A 79 8.08 9.75 3.19
CA ASP A 79 7.61 9.10 4.41
C ASP A 79 6.08 9.06 4.38
N PRO A 80 5.45 7.89 4.58
CA PRO A 80 3.98 7.81 4.59
C PRO A 80 3.32 8.69 5.65
N VAL A 81 3.92 8.84 6.84
CA VAL A 81 3.37 9.71 7.88
C VAL A 81 3.39 11.16 7.41
N LEU A 82 4.50 11.59 6.80
CA LEU A 82 4.59 12.92 6.23
C LEU A 82 3.57 13.11 5.11
N ALA A 83 3.38 12.08 4.28
CA ALA A 83 2.39 12.14 3.20
C ALA A 83 0.98 12.39 3.73
N VAL A 84 0.62 11.75 4.84
CA VAL A 84 -0.67 11.99 5.50
C VAL A 84 -0.76 13.44 5.98
N THR A 85 0.28 13.91 6.63
CA THR A 85 0.33 15.28 7.14
C THR A 85 0.17 16.31 6.03
N LEU A 86 0.77 16.04 4.86
CA LEU A 86 0.68 16.94 3.71
C LEU A 86 -0.62 16.79 2.91
N GLY A 87 -1.49 15.88 3.31
CA GLY A 87 -2.74 15.63 2.60
C GLY A 87 -2.57 14.85 1.30
N LYS A 88 -1.42 14.22 1.09
CA LYS A 88 -1.14 13.44 -0.12
C LYS A 88 -1.54 11.98 0.00
N LEU A 89 -1.69 11.50 1.23
CA LEU A 89 -2.10 10.13 1.52
C LEU A 89 -3.24 10.16 2.53
N LYS A 90 -4.34 9.51 2.20
CA LYS A 90 -5.47 9.34 3.11
C LYS A 90 -5.48 7.90 3.60
N VAL A 91 -5.63 7.71 4.90
CA VAL A 91 -5.65 6.38 5.51
C VAL A 91 -6.98 6.21 6.25
N GLU A 92 -7.66 5.10 5.98
CA GLU A 92 -8.91 4.75 6.64
C GLU A 92 -8.79 3.34 7.21
N GLY A 93 -9.46 3.09 8.33
CA GLY A 93 -9.46 1.78 8.97
C GLY A 93 -8.57 1.72 10.19
N ASN A 94 -7.91 0.59 10.42
CA ASN A 94 -7.06 0.38 11.58
C ASN A 94 -5.68 1.03 11.38
N ILE A 95 -5.59 2.30 11.73
CA ILE A 95 -4.37 3.07 11.55
C ILE A 95 -3.20 2.50 12.34
N ASP A 96 -3.44 2.05 13.56
CA ASP A 96 -2.38 1.48 14.41
C ASP A 96 -1.74 0.28 13.73
N LYS A 97 -2.56 -0.61 13.19
CA LYS A 97 -2.07 -1.79 12.49
C LYS A 97 -1.37 -1.42 11.18
N SER A 98 -1.86 -0.38 10.50
CA SER A 98 -1.29 0.09 9.23
C SER A 98 0.13 0.62 9.39
N PHE A 99 0.49 1.12 10.57
CA PHE A 99 1.80 1.72 10.82
C PHE A 99 2.67 0.87 11.74
N VAL A 100 2.41 -0.42 11.83
CA VAL A 100 3.18 -1.34 12.69
C VAL A 100 4.67 -1.26 12.41
N SER A 101 5.07 -1.28 11.15
CA SER A 101 6.49 -1.25 10.80
C SER A 101 7.19 0.02 11.25
N GLU A 102 6.49 1.14 11.30
CA GLU A 102 7.05 2.40 11.75
C GLU A 102 7.21 2.46 13.24
N LYS A 103 6.30 1.84 13.96
CA LYS A 103 6.34 1.83 15.43
C LYS A 103 7.42 0.95 16.00
N THR A 104 7.95 0.05 15.21
CA THR A 104 9.01 -0.87 15.67
C THR A 104 10.40 -0.30 15.52
N ASP A 105 10.51 0.86 14.95
CA ASP A 105 11.79 1.52 14.73
C ASP A 105 12.54 1.87 16.02
#